data_f39c9b7bd04ba8e7d279710920aa6c10
#
_entry.id   f39c9b7bd04ba8e7d279710920aa6c10
#
_cell.length_a   1.000
_cell.length_b   1.000
_cell.length_c   1.000
_cell.angle_alpha   90.00
_cell.angle_beta   90.00
_cell.angle_gamma   90.00
#
_symmetry.space_group_name_H-M   'P 1'
#
loop_
_entity.id
_entity.type
_entity.pdbx_description
1 polymer ?
#
loop_
_entity_poly.entity_id
_entity_poly.type
_entity_poly.pdbx_seq_one_letter_code
_entity_poly.pdbx_strand_id
1 'polypeptide(L)'
;MDEATADGKAALALSGGIDSAILAKFMPEGSIAYTFRCIVPGVKVTDESPRAAHHAKYCNLEHRIIDITWEDIEETLVPLMKHKGGPIHSIESQIYMGALKAKEDGFNKLIFGETADIIYGGLDGLLQKDWLFNEFVDRYSYIKPYYVLRNPQLPLEPFYEFEKDGHIDPHDFINKYLRQEALGSYNNACDTAGIRFVAPYSETVMDCPIDYSRIRSGDTKYLVREIFNRLFDGMYAPRKIPMPRPVNEWFSDWKGPTRSEFIPHCTDNMSGDQKWMVWCAEKYLDLLDEMEK
;
A
#
# COMPACT_ATOMS: atom_id res chain seq x y z
N MET A 1 -13.85 14.80 -4.62
CA MET A 1 -13.51 14.52 -6.03
C MET A 1 -13.56 15.78 -6.88
N ASP A 2 -14.63 16.56 -6.86
CA ASP A 2 -14.80 17.74 -7.72
C ASP A 2 -13.64 18.73 -7.65
N GLU A 3 -13.15 19.07 -6.45
CA GLU A 3 -11.99 19.93 -6.26
C GLU A 3 -10.71 19.33 -6.87
N ALA A 4 -10.51 18.02 -6.70
CA ALA A 4 -9.31 17.35 -7.20
C ALA A 4 -9.25 17.33 -8.74
N THR A 5 -10.40 17.27 -9.41
CA THR A 5 -10.51 17.12 -10.86
C THR A 5 -10.85 18.41 -11.61
N ALA A 6 -11.14 19.52 -10.90
CA ALA A 6 -11.65 20.77 -11.48
C ALA A 6 -10.75 21.39 -12.55
N ASP A 7 -9.45 21.24 -12.48
CA ASP A 7 -8.48 21.78 -13.44
C ASP A 7 -8.16 20.84 -14.61
N GLY A 8 -8.77 19.65 -14.65
CA GLY A 8 -8.49 18.63 -15.68
C GLY A 8 -7.10 18.00 -15.63
N LYS A 9 -6.33 18.22 -14.54
CA LYS A 9 -4.95 17.75 -14.40
C LYS A 9 -4.77 16.61 -13.39
N ALA A 10 -5.83 15.86 -13.13
CA ALA A 10 -5.81 14.69 -12.25
C ALA A 10 -6.01 13.41 -13.05
N ALA A 11 -5.20 12.39 -12.76
CA ALA A 11 -5.41 11.02 -13.20
C ALA A 11 -5.77 10.12 -12.02
N LEU A 12 -6.36 8.96 -12.29
CA LEU A 12 -6.75 7.98 -11.27
C LEU A 12 -5.82 6.76 -11.30
N ALA A 13 -5.33 6.33 -10.16
CA ALA A 13 -4.77 4.99 -10.00
C ALA A 13 -5.93 4.01 -9.78
N LEU A 14 -6.24 3.21 -10.79
CA LEU A 14 -7.38 2.30 -10.80
C LEU A 14 -6.93 0.87 -10.63
N SER A 15 -7.30 0.25 -9.53
CA SER A 15 -7.10 -1.17 -9.27
C SER A 15 -8.34 -2.00 -9.65
N GLY A 16 -8.22 -3.33 -9.53
CA GLY A 16 -9.38 -4.22 -9.64
C GLY A 16 -10.30 -4.19 -8.41
N GLY A 17 -10.01 -3.37 -7.41
CA GLY A 17 -10.74 -3.26 -6.14
C GLY A 17 -11.90 -2.27 -6.16
N ILE A 18 -12.77 -2.36 -5.14
CA ILE A 18 -13.98 -1.52 -5.04
C ILE A 18 -13.67 -0.06 -4.71
N ASP A 19 -12.61 0.21 -3.95
CA ASP A 19 -12.29 1.57 -3.48
C ASP A 19 -11.97 2.50 -4.64
N SER A 20 -11.03 2.11 -5.49
CA SER A 20 -10.68 2.87 -6.70
C SER A 20 -11.80 2.87 -7.73
N ALA A 21 -12.60 1.79 -7.82
CA ALA A 21 -13.76 1.74 -8.69
C ALA A 21 -14.84 2.76 -8.29
N ILE A 22 -15.10 2.92 -6.99
CA ILE A 22 -16.02 3.97 -6.52
C ILE A 22 -15.50 5.35 -6.94
N LEU A 23 -14.20 5.64 -6.77
CA LEU A 23 -13.62 6.91 -7.20
C LEU A 23 -13.73 7.11 -8.72
N ALA A 24 -13.60 6.04 -9.49
CA ALA A 24 -13.75 6.07 -10.96
C ALA A 24 -15.13 6.62 -11.40
N LYS A 25 -16.19 6.37 -10.62
CA LYS A 25 -17.54 6.92 -10.89
C LYS A 25 -17.63 8.43 -10.76
N PHE A 26 -16.71 9.04 -10.02
CA PHE A 26 -16.67 10.48 -9.78
C PHE A 26 -15.56 11.18 -10.59
N MET A 27 -14.85 10.44 -11.45
CA MET A 27 -13.94 11.05 -12.43
C MET A 27 -14.74 11.63 -13.60
N PRO A 28 -14.32 12.77 -14.19
CA PRO A 28 -14.88 13.25 -15.45
C PRO A 28 -14.75 12.19 -16.54
N GLU A 29 -15.74 12.12 -17.43
CA GLU A 29 -15.73 11.22 -18.59
C GLU A 29 -14.50 11.46 -19.47
N GLY A 30 -13.87 10.40 -19.95
CA GLY A 30 -12.63 10.46 -20.73
C GLY A 30 -11.36 10.68 -19.91
N SER A 31 -11.45 10.80 -18.57
CA SER A 31 -10.26 10.90 -17.73
C SER A 31 -9.40 9.67 -17.83
N ILE A 32 -8.08 9.84 -17.63
CA ILE A 32 -7.11 8.72 -17.67
C ILE A 32 -7.07 8.00 -16.32
N ALA A 33 -7.12 6.66 -16.40
CA ALA A 33 -6.94 5.76 -15.28
C ALA A 33 -5.76 4.82 -15.53
N TYR A 34 -4.80 4.76 -14.61
CA TYR A 34 -3.62 3.89 -14.66
C TYR A 34 -3.79 2.66 -13.77
N THR A 35 -3.38 1.51 -14.29
CA THR A 35 -3.22 0.27 -13.50
C THR A 35 -1.78 -0.19 -13.56
N PHE A 36 -1.19 -0.51 -12.43
CA PHE A 36 0.17 -1.04 -12.32
C PHE A 36 0.15 -2.55 -12.49
N ARG A 37 1.02 -3.08 -13.36
CA ARG A 37 1.14 -4.51 -13.61
C ARG A 37 2.61 -4.93 -13.52
N CYS A 38 2.94 -5.72 -12.49
CA CYS A 38 4.29 -6.27 -12.38
C CYS A 38 4.49 -7.42 -13.36
N ILE A 39 5.66 -7.46 -13.98
CA ILE A 39 6.05 -8.48 -14.96
C ILE A 39 7.22 -9.30 -14.39
N VAL A 40 7.07 -10.63 -14.44
CA VAL A 40 8.16 -11.58 -14.17
C VAL A 40 8.31 -12.48 -15.39
N PRO A 41 9.46 -12.47 -16.09
CA PRO A 41 9.64 -13.28 -17.28
C PRO A 41 9.38 -14.76 -17.05
N GLY A 42 8.51 -15.36 -17.85
CA GLY A 42 8.19 -16.79 -17.78
C GLY A 42 7.31 -17.22 -16.61
N VAL A 43 6.87 -16.29 -15.75
CA VAL A 43 6.03 -16.60 -14.58
C VAL A 43 4.69 -15.89 -14.68
N LYS A 44 3.60 -16.62 -14.40
CA LYS A 44 2.27 -16.02 -14.30
C LYS A 44 2.11 -15.42 -12.90
N VAL A 45 2.05 -14.11 -12.83
CA VAL A 45 1.82 -13.35 -11.59
C VAL A 45 0.36 -12.88 -11.48
N THR A 46 -0.03 -12.43 -10.29
CA THR A 46 -1.36 -11.84 -10.09
C THR A 46 -1.48 -10.55 -10.90
N ASP A 47 -2.51 -10.47 -11.72
CA ASP A 47 -2.82 -9.32 -12.58
C ASP A 47 -4.27 -8.89 -12.35
N GLU A 48 -4.46 -7.65 -11.92
CA GLU A 48 -5.80 -7.07 -11.72
C GLU A 48 -6.22 -6.14 -12.87
N SER A 49 -5.36 -5.95 -13.87
CA SER A 49 -5.64 -5.06 -15.01
C SER A 49 -6.91 -5.42 -15.81
N PRO A 50 -7.30 -6.69 -15.99
CA PRO A 50 -8.56 -7.01 -16.65
C PRO A 50 -9.80 -6.52 -15.88
N ARG A 51 -9.73 -6.54 -14.54
CA ARG A 51 -10.81 -6.06 -13.69
C ARG A 51 -10.86 -4.54 -13.68
N ALA A 52 -9.70 -3.90 -13.58
CA ALA A 52 -9.57 -2.45 -13.69
C ALA A 52 -10.09 -1.94 -15.05
N ALA A 53 -9.75 -2.62 -16.15
CA ALA A 53 -10.27 -2.30 -17.49
C ALA A 53 -11.81 -2.36 -17.56
N HIS A 54 -12.41 -3.35 -16.86
CA HIS A 54 -13.87 -3.44 -16.79
C HIS A 54 -14.49 -2.26 -16.03
N HIS A 55 -13.92 -1.85 -14.90
CA HIS A 55 -14.35 -0.67 -14.15
C HIS A 55 -14.16 0.61 -14.97
N ALA A 56 -13.00 0.78 -15.62
CA ALA A 56 -12.73 1.94 -16.48
C ALA A 56 -13.75 2.07 -17.60
N LYS A 57 -14.04 0.96 -18.30
CA LYS A 57 -15.05 0.92 -19.36
C LYS A 57 -16.44 1.30 -18.84
N TYR A 58 -16.84 0.78 -17.69
CA TYR A 58 -18.12 1.09 -17.06
C TYR A 58 -18.28 2.56 -16.68
N CYS A 59 -17.15 3.21 -16.34
CA CYS A 59 -17.08 4.62 -15.96
C CYS A 59 -16.70 5.56 -17.13
N ASN A 60 -16.62 5.08 -18.36
CA ASN A 60 -16.17 5.85 -19.54
C ASN A 60 -14.81 6.51 -19.36
N LEU A 61 -13.84 5.81 -18.76
CA LEU A 61 -12.46 6.28 -18.58
C LEU A 61 -11.53 5.66 -19.62
N GLU A 62 -10.48 6.39 -20.00
CA GLU A 62 -9.37 5.85 -20.78
C GLU A 62 -8.45 5.05 -19.85
N HIS A 63 -8.33 3.76 -20.09
CA HIS A 63 -7.51 2.86 -19.27
C HIS A 63 -6.14 2.63 -19.87
N ARG A 64 -5.10 2.87 -19.07
CA ARG A 64 -3.69 2.64 -19.43
C ARG A 64 -3.03 1.71 -18.41
N ILE A 65 -2.24 0.75 -18.90
CA ILE A 65 -1.49 -0.18 -18.07
C ILE A 65 -0.03 0.28 -18.05
N ILE A 66 0.57 0.27 -16.86
CA ILE A 66 1.99 0.53 -16.64
C ILE A 66 2.63 -0.80 -16.24
N ASP A 67 3.43 -1.35 -17.13
CA ASP A 67 4.21 -2.56 -16.88
C ASP A 67 5.46 -2.20 -16.08
N ILE A 68 5.77 -3.02 -15.07
CA ILE A 68 6.83 -2.77 -14.08
C ILE A 68 7.62 -4.06 -13.94
N THR A 69 8.91 -4.01 -14.23
CA THR A 69 9.87 -5.11 -14.08
C THR A 69 10.65 -4.99 -12.78
N TRP A 70 11.49 -5.98 -12.50
CA TRP A 70 12.41 -5.91 -11.35
C TRP A 70 13.46 -4.82 -11.54
N GLU A 71 13.97 -4.66 -12.75
CA GLU A 71 14.94 -3.63 -13.09
C GLU A 71 14.37 -2.23 -12.83
N ASP A 72 13.13 -2.00 -13.22
CA ASP A 72 12.44 -0.74 -12.90
C ASP A 72 12.37 -0.50 -11.38
N ILE A 73 12.06 -1.55 -10.60
CA ILE A 73 12.02 -1.46 -9.12
C ILE A 73 13.39 -1.04 -8.56
N GLU A 74 14.48 -1.68 -9.01
CA GLU A 74 15.84 -1.35 -8.54
C GLU A 74 16.23 0.09 -8.84
N GLU A 75 15.87 0.63 -10.00
CA GLU A 75 16.15 2.02 -10.38
C GLU A 75 15.41 3.05 -9.48
N THR A 76 14.28 2.67 -8.90
CA THR A 76 13.48 3.57 -8.05
C THR A 76 14.01 3.68 -6.61
N LEU A 77 14.83 2.75 -6.14
CA LEU A 77 15.22 2.66 -4.72
C LEU A 77 15.93 3.91 -4.21
N VAL A 78 17.00 4.31 -4.90
CA VAL A 78 17.85 5.42 -4.43
C VAL A 78 17.08 6.73 -4.33
N PRO A 79 16.34 7.20 -5.36
CA PRO A 79 15.58 8.44 -5.23
C PRO A 79 14.52 8.37 -4.13
N LEU A 80 13.79 7.26 -4.00
CA LEU A 80 12.75 7.10 -2.99
C LEU A 80 13.32 7.04 -1.57
N MET A 81 14.41 6.29 -1.35
CA MET A 81 15.07 6.17 -0.06
C MET A 81 15.70 7.50 0.39
N LYS A 82 16.31 8.25 -0.53
CA LYS A 82 16.88 9.57 -0.23
C LYS A 82 15.80 10.56 0.17
N HIS A 83 14.68 10.58 -0.54
CA HIS A 83 13.57 11.48 -0.24
C HIS A 83 12.91 11.13 1.11
N LYS A 84 12.67 9.83 1.35
CA LYS A 84 12.05 9.32 2.59
C LYS A 84 12.99 9.43 3.81
N GLY A 85 14.29 9.34 3.60
CA GLY A 85 15.27 9.20 4.69
C GLY A 85 15.19 7.84 5.39
N GLY A 86 14.84 6.77 4.69
CA GLY A 86 14.66 5.42 5.24
C GLY A 86 14.34 4.36 4.18
N PRO A 87 14.25 3.09 4.61
CA PRO A 87 13.77 2.01 3.75
C PRO A 87 12.35 2.29 3.24
N ILE A 88 12.03 1.79 2.05
CA ILE A 88 10.73 2.01 1.41
C ILE A 88 9.84 0.75 1.48
N HIS A 89 8.54 0.96 1.45
CA HIS A 89 7.56 -0.13 1.29
C HIS A 89 7.56 -0.65 -0.16
N SER A 90 7.28 -1.94 -0.34
CA SER A 90 7.32 -2.60 -1.67
C SER A 90 6.33 -2.04 -2.71
N ILE A 91 5.34 -1.24 -2.28
CA ILE A 91 4.40 -0.57 -3.19
C ILE A 91 4.92 0.78 -3.69
N GLU A 92 5.87 1.41 -2.98
CA GLU A 92 6.29 2.80 -3.28
C GLU A 92 6.89 2.92 -4.68
N SER A 93 7.66 1.93 -5.13
CA SER A 93 8.22 1.91 -6.48
C SER A 93 7.14 1.92 -7.57
N GLN A 94 6.08 1.12 -7.41
CA GLN A 94 4.97 1.09 -8.36
C GLN A 94 4.21 2.43 -8.40
N ILE A 95 3.98 3.03 -7.23
CA ILE A 95 3.33 4.34 -7.10
C ILE A 95 4.19 5.42 -7.76
N TYR A 96 5.51 5.40 -7.52
CA TYR A 96 6.45 6.34 -8.11
C TYR A 96 6.47 6.27 -9.63
N MET A 97 6.54 5.08 -10.20
CA MET A 97 6.48 4.90 -11.66
C MET A 97 5.15 5.36 -12.24
N GLY A 98 4.04 5.06 -11.56
CA GLY A 98 2.73 5.59 -11.93
C GLY A 98 2.67 7.11 -11.88
N ALA A 99 3.28 7.71 -10.87
CA ALA A 99 3.36 9.16 -10.70
C ALA A 99 4.24 9.81 -11.79
N LEU A 100 5.39 9.20 -12.14
CA LEU A 100 6.23 9.66 -13.26
C LEU A 100 5.47 9.61 -14.58
N LYS A 101 4.75 8.51 -14.85
CA LYS A 101 3.96 8.37 -16.08
C LYS A 101 2.82 9.39 -16.13
N ALA A 102 2.12 9.61 -15.04
CA ALA A 102 1.09 10.64 -14.96
C ALA A 102 1.66 12.05 -15.23
N LYS A 103 2.85 12.36 -14.69
CA LYS A 103 3.56 13.62 -14.94
C LYS A 103 3.97 13.77 -16.41
N GLU A 104 4.51 12.70 -17.01
CA GLU A 104 4.87 12.67 -18.44
C GLU A 104 3.64 12.95 -19.32
N ASP A 105 2.50 12.41 -18.98
CA ASP A 105 1.23 12.60 -19.68
C ASP A 105 0.58 13.98 -19.38
N GLY A 106 1.23 14.85 -18.56
CA GLY A 106 0.84 16.24 -18.30
C GLY A 106 -0.07 16.42 -17.08
N PHE A 107 -0.25 15.39 -16.26
CA PHE A 107 -0.99 15.48 -15.01
C PHE A 107 -0.09 16.01 -13.87
N ASN A 108 -0.71 16.66 -12.89
CA ASN A 108 -0.03 17.14 -11.67
C ASN A 108 -0.61 16.54 -10.38
N LYS A 109 -1.61 15.66 -10.52
CA LYS A 109 -2.26 14.94 -9.42
C LYS A 109 -2.50 13.49 -9.82
N LEU A 110 -2.27 12.57 -8.87
CA LEU A 110 -2.65 11.17 -8.99
C LEU A 110 -3.54 10.80 -7.80
N ILE A 111 -4.75 10.33 -8.10
CA ILE A 111 -5.80 10.01 -7.14
C ILE A 111 -5.75 8.53 -6.83
N PHE A 112 -5.83 8.17 -5.53
CA PHE A 112 -5.81 6.79 -5.04
C PHE A 112 -6.99 6.49 -4.12
N GLY A 113 -7.44 5.24 -4.12
CA GLY A 113 -8.43 4.71 -3.17
C GLY A 113 -7.83 4.36 -1.80
N GLU A 114 -6.72 5.04 -1.40
CA GLU A 114 -6.03 4.76 -0.15
C GLU A 114 -6.84 5.22 1.07
N THR A 115 -6.56 4.64 2.22
CA THR A 115 -7.22 4.82 3.53
C THR A 115 -8.65 4.26 3.67
N ALA A 116 -9.33 3.85 2.61
CA ALA A 116 -10.64 3.22 2.72
C ALA A 116 -10.64 1.98 3.62
N ASP A 117 -9.58 1.15 3.56
CA ASP A 117 -9.42 -0.02 4.43
C ASP A 117 -9.22 0.36 5.91
N ILE A 118 -8.52 1.44 6.15
CA ILE A 118 -8.23 1.97 7.47
C ILE A 118 -9.51 2.47 8.13
N ILE A 119 -10.24 3.34 7.42
CA ILE A 119 -11.41 4.03 7.96
C ILE A 119 -12.63 3.11 8.07
N TYR A 120 -12.82 2.23 7.07
CA TYR A 120 -14.05 1.44 6.94
C TYR A 120 -13.88 -0.05 7.29
N GLY A 121 -12.84 -0.42 8.06
CA GLY A 121 -12.68 -1.78 8.60
C GLY A 121 -12.29 -2.83 7.57
N GLY A 122 -11.41 -2.49 6.63
CA GLY A 122 -10.86 -3.41 5.64
C GLY A 122 -9.63 -4.19 6.12
N LEU A 123 -9.11 -3.87 7.31
CA LEU A 123 -7.94 -4.50 7.91
C LEU A 123 -8.36 -5.60 8.90
N ASP A 124 -9.14 -6.55 8.41
CA ASP A 124 -9.73 -7.63 9.20
C ASP A 124 -8.71 -8.39 10.05
N GLY A 125 -7.51 -8.66 9.52
CA GLY A 125 -6.44 -9.34 10.23
C GLY A 125 -5.93 -8.61 11.48
N LEU A 126 -6.12 -7.30 11.59
CA LEU A 126 -5.81 -6.51 12.78
C LEU A 126 -7.05 -6.27 13.67
N LEU A 127 -8.26 -6.32 13.08
CA LEU A 127 -9.53 -6.07 13.77
C LEU A 127 -10.26 -7.35 14.21
N GLN A 128 -9.67 -8.54 13.99
CA GLN A 128 -10.33 -9.84 14.15
C GLN A 128 -10.66 -10.22 15.59
N LYS A 129 -9.98 -9.64 16.57
CA LYS A 129 -10.18 -9.94 18.02
C LYS A 129 -9.78 -8.75 18.88
N ASP A 130 -10.09 -8.85 20.15
CA ASP A 130 -9.50 -7.98 21.16
C ASP A 130 -8.09 -8.52 21.46
N TRP A 131 -7.09 -7.66 21.28
CA TRP A 131 -5.69 -8.05 21.36
C TRP A 131 -5.12 -7.78 22.75
N LEU A 132 -4.39 -8.75 23.30
CA LEU A 132 -3.42 -8.46 24.34
C LEU A 132 -2.29 -7.59 23.74
N PHE A 133 -1.75 -6.67 24.56
CA PHE A 133 -0.71 -5.73 24.10
C PHE A 133 0.45 -6.41 23.36
N ASN A 134 1.08 -7.40 23.98
CA ASN A 134 2.21 -8.11 23.39
C ASN A 134 1.85 -8.89 22.11
N GLU A 135 0.63 -9.48 22.07
CA GLU A 135 0.18 -10.19 20.85
C GLU A 135 -0.02 -9.23 19.68
N PHE A 136 -0.53 -8.02 19.95
CA PHE A 136 -0.69 -7.02 18.89
C PHE A 136 0.66 -6.51 18.39
N VAL A 137 1.58 -6.18 19.31
CA VAL A 137 2.95 -5.76 18.95
C VAL A 137 3.63 -6.83 18.09
N ASP A 138 3.53 -8.09 18.48
CA ASP A 138 4.08 -9.22 17.70
C ASP A 138 3.43 -9.36 16.31
N ARG A 139 2.11 -9.14 16.22
CA ARG A 139 1.36 -9.22 14.97
C ARG A 139 1.67 -8.05 14.03
N TYR A 140 1.76 -6.83 14.58
CA TYR A 140 1.99 -5.62 13.81
C TYR A 140 3.45 -5.51 13.36
N SER A 141 4.41 -5.89 14.19
CA SER A 141 5.85 -5.82 13.85
C SER A 141 6.23 -6.61 12.62
N TYR A 142 5.43 -7.59 12.20
CA TYR A 142 5.56 -8.42 10.99
C TYR A 142 6.89 -9.19 10.91
N ILE A 143 8.02 -8.54 11.17
CA ILE A 143 9.34 -9.14 11.38
C ILE A 143 9.85 -8.69 12.75
N LYS A 144 10.20 -9.66 13.60
CA LYS A 144 10.79 -9.36 14.92
C LYS A 144 12.26 -8.99 14.75
N PRO A 145 12.68 -7.79 15.13
CA PRO A 145 14.06 -7.32 14.88
C PRO A 145 15.14 -8.24 15.44
N TYR A 146 14.88 -8.88 16.58
CA TYR A 146 15.83 -9.79 17.23
C TYR A 146 16.04 -11.13 16.50
N TYR A 147 15.24 -11.45 15.48
CA TYR A 147 15.49 -12.58 14.58
C TYR A 147 16.34 -12.20 13.37
N VAL A 148 16.49 -10.91 13.12
CA VAL A 148 17.11 -10.40 11.89
C VAL A 148 18.40 -9.62 12.16
N LEU A 149 18.43 -8.84 13.24
CA LEU A 149 19.54 -7.93 13.56
C LEU A 149 20.36 -8.45 14.75
N ARG A 150 21.68 -8.24 14.72
CA ARG A 150 22.57 -8.60 15.84
C ARG A 150 22.38 -7.69 17.06
N ASN A 151 22.07 -6.41 16.81
CA ASN A 151 21.84 -5.41 17.87
C ASN A 151 20.45 -4.77 17.66
N PRO A 152 19.36 -5.52 17.90
CA PRO A 152 18.02 -5.06 17.62
C PRO A 152 17.56 -4.03 18.64
N GLN A 153 16.74 -3.09 18.16
CA GLN A 153 15.88 -2.24 18.98
C GLN A 153 14.44 -2.42 18.54
N LEU A 154 13.53 -2.49 19.50
CA LEU A 154 12.09 -2.52 19.24
C LEU A 154 11.46 -1.34 20.00
N PRO A 155 11.19 -0.22 19.32
CA PRO A 155 10.54 0.92 19.95
C PRO A 155 9.07 0.54 20.24
N LEU A 156 8.71 0.52 21.53
CA LEU A 156 7.34 0.22 21.98
C LEU A 156 6.51 1.46 22.28
N GLU A 157 7.15 2.63 22.32
CA GLU A 157 6.51 3.91 22.64
C GLU A 157 5.26 4.19 21.79
N PRO A 158 5.25 3.92 20.48
CA PRO A 158 4.06 4.13 19.67
C PRO A 158 2.86 3.25 20.06
N PHE A 159 3.11 2.11 20.70
CA PHE A 159 2.07 1.18 21.11
C PHE A 159 1.50 1.54 22.48
N TYR A 160 2.32 2.05 23.41
CA TYR A 160 1.89 2.37 24.79
C TYR A 160 0.76 3.39 24.86
N GLU A 161 0.67 4.28 23.89
CA GLU A 161 -0.40 5.28 23.82
C GLU A 161 -1.82 4.63 23.74
N PHE A 162 -1.89 3.42 23.17
CA PHE A 162 -3.15 2.68 22.95
C PHE A 162 -3.32 1.50 23.91
N GLU A 163 -2.38 1.31 24.84
CA GLU A 163 -2.46 0.27 25.85
C GLU A 163 -3.47 0.68 26.93
N LYS A 164 -4.35 -0.24 27.28
CA LYS A 164 -5.30 -0.10 28.36
C LYS A 164 -5.52 -1.46 29.03
N ASP A 165 -5.16 -1.55 30.31
CA ASP A 165 -5.37 -2.76 31.13
C ASP A 165 -4.78 -4.04 30.49
N GLY A 166 -3.59 -3.95 29.91
CA GLY A 166 -2.90 -5.07 29.25
C GLY A 166 -3.40 -5.39 27.85
N HIS A 167 -4.34 -4.62 27.33
CA HIS A 167 -4.88 -4.74 25.97
C HIS A 167 -4.47 -3.52 25.13
N ILE A 168 -4.70 -3.59 23.83
CA ILE A 168 -4.53 -2.46 22.92
C ILE A 168 -5.80 -2.23 22.13
N ASP A 169 -6.15 -0.96 21.89
CA ASP A 169 -7.18 -0.60 20.92
C ASP A 169 -6.59 -0.63 19.50
N PRO A 170 -6.87 -1.66 18.70
CA PRO A 170 -6.30 -1.79 17.36
C PRO A 170 -6.85 -0.74 16.39
N HIS A 171 -8.09 -0.29 16.58
CA HIS A 171 -8.72 0.67 15.68
C HIS A 171 -8.09 2.08 15.82
N ASP A 172 -7.91 2.53 17.06
CA ASP A 172 -7.27 3.82 17.32
C ASP A 172 -5.80 3.82 16.89
N PHE A 173 -5.08 2.71 17.14
CA PHE A 173 -3.71 2.53 16.65
C PHE A 173 -3.65 2.60 15.11
N ILE A 174 -4.53 1.89 14.41
CA ILE A 174 -4.60 1.86 12.95
C ILE A 174 -4.91 3.26 12.40
N ASN A 175 -5.88 3.95 12.98
CA ASN A 175 -6.27 5.29 12.52
C ASN A 175 -5.19 6.35 12.72
N LYS A 176 -4.32 6.17 13.69
CA LYS A 176 -3.22 7.10 13.94
C LYS A 176 -1.93 6.67 13.24
N TYR A 177 -1.34 5.56 13.64
CA TYR A 177 0.01 5.17 13.16
C TYR A 177 0.00 4.53 11.79
N LEU A 178 -0.83 3.52 11.56
CA LEU A 178 -0.87 2.86 10.24
C LEU A 178 -1.36 3.81 9.14
N ARG A 179 -2.29 4.70 9.47
CA ARG A 179 -2.73 5.74 8.52
C ARG A 179 -1.59 6.69 8.15
N GLN A 180 -0.77 7.11 9.11
CA GLN A 180 0.39 7.97 8.84
C GLN A 180 1.43 7.23 7.98
N GLU A 181 1.71 5.97 8.28
CA GLU A 181 2.65 5.14 7.52
C GLU A 181 2.17 4.94 6.07
N ALA A 182 0.90 4.58 5.90
CA ALA A 182 0.30 4.40 4.58
C ALA A 182 0.35 5.69 3.76
N LEU A 183 -0.19 6.79 4.27
CA LEU A 183 -0.15 8.09 3.58
C LEU A 183 1.28 8.57 3.33
N GLY A 184 2.20 8.33 4.26
CA GLY A 184 3.62 8.66 4.14
C GLY A 184 4.29 7.96 2.96
N SER A 185 3.99 6.69 2.73
CA SER A 185 4.52 5.92 1.60
C SER A 185 4.02 6.43 0.25
N TYR A 186 2.73 6.76 0.14
CA TYR A 186 2.17 7.34 -1.08
C TYR A 186 2.69 8.76 -1.34
N ASN A 187 2.76 9.59 -0.29
CA ASN A 187 3.34 10.94 -0.39
C ASN A 187 4.80 10.86 -0.82
N ASN A 188 5.62 10.00 -0.20
CA ASN A 188 7.03 9.84 -0.59
C ASN A 188 7.17 9.56 -2.08
N ALA A 189 6.40 8.61 -2.60
CA ALA A 189 6.47 8.22 -4.01
C ALA A 189 6.02 9.34 -4.95
N CYS A 190 4.90 9.99 -4.66
CA CYS A 190 4.36 11.05 -5.50
C CYS A 190 5.21 12.32 -5.44
N ASP A 191 5.68 12.74 -4.25
CA ASP A 191 6.50 13.92 -4.07
C ASP A 191 7.88 13.75 -4.72
N THR A 192 8.48 12.55 -4.63
CA THR A 192 9.72 12.22 -5.34
C THR A 192 9.54 12.35 -6.85
N ALA A 193 8.38 11.98 -7.40
CA ALA A 193 8.05 12.19 -8.81
C ALA A 193 7.71 13.66 -9.16
N GLY A 194 7.43 14.50 -8.17
CA GLY A 194 7.00 15.89 -8.32
C GLY A 194 5.56 16.03 -8.81
N ILE A 195 4.64 15.22 -8.27
CA ILE A 195 3.19 15.24 -8.54
C ILE A 195 2.43 15.07 -7.22
N ARG A 196 1.28 15.71 -7.10
CA ARG A 196 0.48 15.68 -5.86
C ARG A 196 -0.24 14.33 -5.69
N PHE A 197 -0.05 13.70 -4.54
CA PHE A 197 -0.87 12.60 -4.06
C PHE A 197 -2.25 13.09 -3.60
N VAL A 198 -3.32 12.39 -3.99
CA VAL A 198 -4.69 12.69 -3.57
C VAL A 198 -5.37 11.40 -3.10
N ALA A 199 -5.83 11.38 -1.86
CA ALA A 199 -6.56 10.28 -1.26
C ALA A 199 -7.92 10.75 -0.72
N PRO A 200 -9.00 10.76 -1.54
CA PRO A 200 -10.30 11.31 -1.13
C PRO A 200 -10.88 10.68 0.13
N TYR A 201 -10.64 9.39 0.35
CA TYR A 201 -11.11 8.71 1.56
C TYR A 201 -10.48 9.26 2.84
N SER A 202 -9.26 9.83 2.78
CA SER A 202 -8.61 10.42 3.94
C SER A 202 -9.35 11.63 4.51
N GLU A 203 -10.22 12.25 3.72
CA GLU A 203 -11.07 13.38 4.11
C GLU A 203 -12.44 12.92 4.63
N THR A 204 -12.70 11.62 4.65
CA THR A 204 -13.96 11.07 5.14
C THR A 204 -13.86 10.62 6.59
N VAL A 205 -15.00 10.68 7.28
CA VAL A 205 -15.16 10.15 8.63
C VAL A 205 -16.43 9.30 8.70
N MET A 206 -16.43 8.30 9.58
CA MET A 206 -17.65 7.55 9.86
C MET A 206 -18.53 8.36 10.81
N ASP A 207 -19.81 8.39 10.54
CA ASP A 207 -20.83 9.00 11.40
C ASP A 207 -21.39 8.05 12.47
N CYS A 208 -20.96 6.79 12.44
CA CYS A 208 -21.30 5.76 13.40
C CYS A 208 -20.06 4.94 13.79
N PRO A 209 -20.03 4.32 14.98
CA PRO A 209 -18.94 3.41 15.35
C PRO A 209 -18.84 2.23 14.40
N ILE A 210 -17.61 1.75 14.20
CA ILE A 210 -17.37 0.54 13.42
C ILE A 210 -18.00 -0.69 14.07
N ASP A 211 -18.66 -1.54 13.27
CA ASP A 211 -19.26 -2.77 13.77
C ASP A 211 -18.25 -3.93 13.68
N TYR A 212 -17.56 -4.19 14.78
CA TYR A 212 -16.59 -5.28 14.90
C TYR A 212 -17.23 -6.66 14.68
N SER A 213 -18.50 -6.84 15.04
CA SER A 213 -19.19 -8.14 14.86
C SER A 213 -19.34 -8.48 13.39
N ARG A 214 -19.67 -7.49 12.56
CA ARG A 214 -19.71 -7.64 11.11
C ARG A 214 -18.33 -7.97 10.53
N ILE A 215 -17.31 -7.22 10.94
CA ILE A 215 -15.93 -7.42 10.43
C ILE A 215 -15.43 -8.83 10.81
N ARG A 216 -15.61 -9.23 12.09
CA ARG A 216 -15.19 -10.54 12.60
C ARG A 216 -15.97 -11.70 12.00
N SER A 217 -17.17 -11.47 11.48
CA SER A 217 -17.94 -12.45 10.68
C SER A 217 -17.55 -12.49 9.19
N GLY A 218 -16.60 -11.66 8.75
CA GLY A 218 -16.11 -11.60 7.37
C GLY A 218 -16.75 -10.53 6.50
N ASP A 219 -17.68 -9.71 7.03
CA ASP A 219 -18.31 -8.59 6.32
C ASP A 219 -17.46 -7.31 6.46
N THR A 220 -16.26 -7.35 5.89
CA THR A 220 -15.31 -6.24 5.92
C THR A 220 -15.73 -5.12 4.98
N LYS A 221 -15.44 -3.87 5.37
CA LYS A 221 -15.79 -2.67 4.56
C LYS A 221 -17.24 -2.63 4.12
N TYR A 222 -18.14 -3.05 4.96
CA TYR A 222 -19.56 -3.23 4.64
C TYR A 222 -20.21 -1.95 4.05
N LEU A 223 -19.89 -0.77 4.57
CA LEU A 223 -20.40 0.51 4.02
C LEU A 223 -19.87 0.77 2.61
N VAL A 224 -18.58 0.53 2.37
CA VAL A 224 -17.96 0.71 1.06
C VAL A 224 -18.54 -0.28 0.05
N ARG A 225 -18.80 -1.53 0.48
CA ARG A 225 -19.47 -2.56 -0.34
C ARG A 225 -20.90 -2.15 -0.69
N GLU A 226 -21.64 -1.60 0.25
CA GLU A 226 -22.99 -1.08 0.00
C GLU A 226 -22.97 0.05 -1.02
N ILE A 227 -22.03 1.00 -0.92
CA ILE A 227 -21.85 2.08 -1.90
C ILE A 227 -21.50 1.50 -3.27
N PHE A 228 -20.54 0.56 -3.32
CA PHE A 228 -20.16 -0.09 -4.58
C PHE A 228 -21.36 -0.75 -5.24
N ASN A 229 -22.16 -1.53 -4.51
CA ASN A 229 -23.32 -2.23 -5.03
C ASN A 229 -24.40 -1.26 -5.56
N ARG A 230 -24.53 -0.07 -4.97
CA ARG A 230 -25.47 0.98 -5.47
C ARG A 230 -24.96 1.64 -6.74
N LEU A 231 -23.64 1.86 -6.86
CA LEU A 231 -23.04 2.56 -8.00
C LEU A 231 -22.78 1.65 -9.21
N PHE A 232 -22.61 0.34 -8.95
CA PHE A 232 -22.25 -0.68 -9.94
C PHE A 232 -23.30 -1.79 -9.96
N ASP A 233 -24.55 -1.41 -10.31
CA ASP A 233 -25.68 -2.34 -10.36
C ASP A 233 -25.36 -3.56 -11.25
N GLY A 234 -25.65 -4.76 -10.74
CA GLY A 234 -25.35 -6.03 -11.40
C GLY A 234 -23.89 -6.47 -11.38
N MET A 235 -22.97 -5.70 -10.78
CA MET A 235 -21.59 -6.11 -10.60
C MET A 235 -21.37 -6.74 -9.21
N TYR A 236 -20.60 -7.83 -9.19
CA TYR A 236 -20.16 -8.44 -7.94
C TYR A 236 -18.96 -7.68 -7.37
N ALA A 237 -19.05 -7.28 -6.08
CA ALA A 237 -17.92 -6.69 -5.36
C ALA A 237 -16.81 -7.75 -5.19
N PRO A 238 -15.64 -7.61 -5.83
CA PRO A 238 -14.60 -8.63 -5.79
C PRO A 238 -14.02 -8.78 -4.38
N ARG A 239 -13.46 -9.97 -4.12
CA ARG A 239 -12.59 -10.14 -2.95
C ARG A 239 -11.37 -9.21 -3.12
N LYS A 240 -10.98 -8.55 -2.03
CA LYS A 240 -9.78 -7.71 -2.00
C LYS A 240 -8.54 -8.52 -2.38
N ILE A 241 -7.75 -7.97 -3.28
CA ILE A 241 -6.38 -8.36 -3.56
C ILE A 241 -5.53 -7.15 -3.15
N PRO A 242 -4.56 -7.30 -2.23
CA PRO A 242 -3.58 -6.24 -1.98
C PRO A 242 -2.87 -5.88 -3.29
N MET A 243 -2.40 -4.64 -3.43
CA MET A 243 -1.67 -4.20 -4.65
C MET A 243 -0.70 -5.31 -5.09
N PRO A 244 -0.92 -5.93 -6.27
CA PRO A 244 -0.15 -7.10 -6.69
C PRO A 244 1.33 -6.75 -6.87
N ARG A 245 2.18 -7.55 -6.24
CA ARG A 245 3.64 -7.49 -6.40
C ARG A 245 4.22 -8.88 -6.24
N PRO A 246 4.99 -9.36 -7.20
CA PRO A 246 5.52 -10.71 -7.22
C PRO A 246 6.80 -10.82 -6.39
N VAL A 247 6.76 -10.38 -5.13
CA VAL A 247 7.93 -10.38 -4.25
C VAL A 247 8.44 -11.78 -3.92
N ASN A 248 7.58 -12.80 -3.92
CA ASN A 248 8.03 -14.18 -3.74
C ASN A 248 8.87 -14.64 -4.93
N GLU A 249 8.46 -14.29 -6.13
CA GLU A 249 9.14 -14.62 -7.37
C GLU A 249 10.45 -13.85 -7.49
N TRP A 250 10.45 -12.55 -7.22
CA TRP A 250 11.65 -11.72 -7.26
C TRP A 250 12.70 -12.16 -6.23
N PHE A 251 12.29 -12.63 -5.06
CA PHE A 251 13.21 -13.09 -4.01
C PHE A 251 13.41 -14.62 -3.97
N SER A 252 13.00 -15.37 -5.01
CA SER A 252 13.17 -16.83 -5.05
C SER A 252 14.62 -17.27 -4.89
N ASP A 253 15.54 -16.58 -5.55
CA ASP A 253 16.97 -16.90 -5.57
C ASP A 253 17.82 -16.06 -4.62
N TRP A 254 17.23 -15.08 -3.94
CA TRP A 254 17.97 -14.25 -2.99
C TRP A 254 18.33 -15.04 -1.74
N LYS A 255 19.62 -15.03 -1.39
CA LYS A 255 20.20 -15.83 -0.30
C LYS A 255 20.22 -15.13 1.07
N GLY A 256 19.66 -13.93 1.14
CA GLY A 256 19.66 -13.12 2.35
C GLY A 256 20.68 -12.00 2.33
N PRO A 257 20.69 -11.16 3.39
CA PRO A 257 21.58 -10.03 3.51
C PRO A 257 23.04 -10.49 3.71
N THR A 258 23.97 -9.66 3.22
CA THR A 258 25.43 -9.92 3.30
C THR A 258 26.12 -9.07 4.35
N ARG A 259 25.48 -8.00 4.83
CA ARG A 259 26.05 -7.08 5.81
C ARG A 259 26.13 -7.70 7.20
N SER A 260 27.15 -7.29 7.96
CA SER A 260 27.46 -7.83 9.29
C SER A 260 26.42 -7.49 10.37
N GLU A 261 25.58 -6.50 10.15
CA GLU A 261 24.48 -6.10 11.04
C GLU A 261 23.38 -7.16 11.13
N PHE A 262 23.27 -7.99 10.09
CA PHE A 262 22.24 -9.03 10.02
C PHE A 262 22.73 -10.38 10.57
N ILE A 263 21.77 -11.15 11.10
CA ILE A 263 22.00 -12.53 11.53
C ILE A 263 22.08 -13.42 10.28
N PRO A 264 23.08 -14.29 10.14
CA PRO A 264 23.16 -15.23 9.02
C PRO A 264 21.90 -16.09 8.92
N HIS A 265 21.42 -16.32 7.69
CA HIS A 265 20.24 -17.16 7.41
C HIS A 265 18.92 -16.66 8.02
N CYS A 266 18.85 -15.40 8.45
CA CYS A 266 17.65 -14.83 9.06
C CYS A 266 16.43 -14.84 8.13
N THR A 267 16.62 -14.98 6.81
CA THR A 267 15.56 -14.92 5.81
C THR A 267 15.09 -16.28 5.26
N ASP A 268 15.68 -17.39 5.71
CA ASP A 268 15.45 -18.72 5.12
C ASP A 268 13.97 -19.16 5.12
N ASN A 269 13.19 -18.75 6.11
CA ASN A 269 11.77 -19.10 6.25
C ASN A 269 10.83 -17.89 6.04
N MET A 270 11.30 -16.83 5.40
CA MET A 270 10.52 -15.61 5.19
C MET A 270 9.74 -15.64 3.88
N SER A 271 8.55 -15.03 3.91
CA SER A 271 7.81 -14.68 2.70
C SER A 271 8.53 -13.61 1.89
N GLY A 272 8.14 -13.43 0.62
CA GLY A 272 8.72 -12.37 -0.22
C GLY A 272 8.54 -10.97 0.37
N ASP A 273 7.39 -10.67 0.98
CA ASP A 273 7.17 -9.38 1.64
C ASP A 273 8.11 -9.17 2.84
N GLN A 274 8.39 -10.23 3.62
CA GLN A 274 9.36 -10.16 4.70
C GLN A 274 10.80 -10.01 4.18
N LYS A 275 11.13 -10.76 3.13
CA LYS A 275 12.44 -10.63 2.45
C LYS A 275 12.65 -9.22 1.90
N TRP A 276 11.61 -8.61 1.32
CA TRP A 276 11.66 -7.21 0.88
C TRP A 276 12.09 -6.27 1.99
N MET A 277 11.50 -6.38 3.18
CA MET A 277 11.83 -5.50 4.30
C MET A 277 13.30 -5.61 4.70
N VAL A 278 13.84 -6.83 4.76
CA VAL A 278 15.26 -7.08 5.11
C VAL A 278 16.19 -6.57 4.01
N TRP A 279 15.88 -6.89 2.77
CA TRP A 279 16.64 -6.45 1.61
C TRP A 279 16.65 -4.93 1.47
N CYS A 280 15.50 -4.30 1.63
CA CYS A 280 15.35 -2.85 1.53
C CYS A 280 16.11 -2.13 2.67
N ALA A 281 16.12 -2.71 3.88
CA ALA A 281 16.92 -2.19 4.99
C ALA A 281 18.42 -2.32 4.69
N GLU A 282 18.88 -3.44 4.13
CA GLU A 282 20.28 -3.61 3.69
C GLU A 282 20.67 -2.57 2.65
N LYS A 283 19.82 -2.37 1.60
CA LYS A 283 20.06 -1.37 0.56
C LYS A 283 20.10 0.06 1.08
N TYR A 284 19.28 0.37 2.08
CA TYR A 284 19.33 1.68 2.72
C TYR A 284 20.62 1.89 3.52
N LEU A 285 21.12 0.86 4.24
CA LEU A 285 22.42 0.93 4.91
C LEU A 285 23.58 1.10 3.92
N ASP A 286 23.55 0.40 2.77
CA ASP A 286 24.51 0.58 1.69
C ASP A 286 24.52 2.03 1.19
N LEU A 287 23.32 2.62 0.99
CA LEU A 287 23.16 4.00 0.56
C LEU A 287 23.72 5.00 1.60
N LEU A 288 23.53 4.75 2.89
CA LEU A 288 24.10 5.60 3.96
C LEU A 288 25.62 5.56 3.93
N ASP A 289 26.24 4.37 3.79
CA ASP A 289 27.70 4.23 3.67
C ASP A 289 28.28 4.95 2.44
N GLU A 290 27.50 5.04 1.35
CA GLU A 290 27.89 5.81 0.16
C GLU A 290 27.80 7.33 0.37
N MET A 291 26.82 7.79 1.14
CA MET A 291 26.62 9.22 1.43
C MET A 291 27.62 9.76 2.46
N GLU A 292 28.26 8.92 3.26
CA GLU A 292 29.28 9.28 4.23
C GLU A 292 30.69 9.36 3.63
N LYS A 293 30.92 8.88 2.40
CA LYS A 293 32.19 8.96 1.65
C LYS A 293 32.34 10.28 0.88
#